data_5efe77eb80db420d79b89a002a9ffa92
#
_entry.id   5efe77eb80db420d79b89a002a9ffa92
#
_cell.length_a   1.000
_cell.length_b   1.000
_cell.length_c   1.000
_cell.angle_alpha   90.00
_cell.angle_beta   90.00
_cell.angle_gamma   90.00
#
_symmetry.space_group_name_H-M   'P 1'
#
loop_
_entity.id
_entity.type
_entity.pdbx_description
1 polymer ?
#
loop_
_entity_poly.entity_id
_entity_poly.type
_entity_poly.pdbx_seq_one_letter_code
_entity_poly.pdbx_strand_id
1 'polypeptide(L)'
;MKKHSFLFAALLLFGASLLTQAQTLQSSPITTAVPFLNNAPDARGAALGFSGVATSPDAFSMFYNPAKYAFMENEHTMIASGFNAFSNLVSDQYMSYDAFAQRIGNSVIAATVRYHSYGTLEIYDANHQNLGSYRPREFAVDVAYSYRFGDYLSAGVAGRFIHSNLISGYGNILGVTYNAKSYSLAGDVSAYYKRPLASWVDMSLGAAITNIGTKMSYSSAEGRKDFIPTTLRLGTAFKFNFHPKNTFTVNLEFSKLLVPTPPIIAVDSMGNYLYNDDGSYKIAYGYDNNVSVFQGMIQSFYDAPGYSFYSLGYHAGEYNHIGSFYEELCEVNTGIGIEYNLADHFFVRTGYYHAPALKGGVNCLTEGLGMKFGIFGMDLSYSLYFYKPWTDVMNSQLINGRLRWDMYFAF
;
A
#
# COMPACT_ATOMS: atom_id res chain seq x y z
N MET A 1 -10.73 39.25 8.41
CA MET A 1 -10.19 38.58 7.24
C MET A 1 -8.64 38.46 7.16
N LYS A 2 -7.85 39.18 7.96
CA LYS A 2 -6.36 39.15 7.86
C LYS A 2 -5.66 38.10 8.71
N LYS A 3 -6.34 37.39 9.64
CA LYS A 3 -5.70 36.39 10.52
C LYS A 3 -5.66 34.97 9.93
N HIS A 4 -6.49 34.65 8.96
CA HIS A 4 -6.53 33.30 8.36
C HIS A 4 -5.53 33.11 7.21
N SER A 5 -5.10 34.22 6.56
CA SER A 5 -4.06 34.18 5.51
C SER A 5 -2.67 33.87 6.04
N PHE A 6 -2.41 34.19 7.32
CA PHE A 6 -1.09 33.93 7.93
C PHE A 6 -0.88 32.45 8.30
N LEU A 7 -1.96 31.75 8.69
CA LEU A 7 -1.90 30.32 9.00
C LEU A 7 -1.68 29.48 7.74
N PHE A 8 -2.31 29.88 6.63
CA PHE A 8 -2.15 29.17 5.33
C PHE A 8 -0.75 29.39 4.74
N ALA A 9 -0.19 30.59 4.87
CA ALA A 9 1.18 30.88 4.45
C ALA A 9 2.23 30.16 5.33
N ALA A 10 1.97 30.02 6.64
CA ALA A 10 2.87 29.29 7.55
C ALA A 10 2.87 27.77 7.27
N LEU A 11 1.72 27.17 6.92
CA LEU A 11 1.66 25.75 6.49
C LEU A 11 2.40 25.50 5.16
N LEU A 12 2.33 26.44 4.21
CA LEU A 12 3.06 26.35 2.94
C LEU A 12 4.58 26.55 3.13
N LEU A 13 5.00 27.38 4.07
CA LEU A 13 6.42 27.61 4.37
C LEU A 13 7.06 26.47 5.19
N PHE A 14 6.29 25.76 6.02
CA PHE A 14 6.79 24.59 6.74
C PHE A 14 6.99 23.37 5.80
N GLY A 15 6.20 23.26 4.71
CA GLY A 15 6.39 22.26 3.66
C GLY A 15 7.62 22.53 2.77
N ALA A 16 8.05 23.78 2.65
CA ALA A 16 9.15 24.15 1.75
C ALA A 16 10.55 23.94 2.33
N SER A 17 10.69 23.85 3.66
CA SER A 17 12.00 23.69 4.31
C SER A 17 12.54 22.25 4.38
N LEU A 18 11.78 21.25 3.90
CA LEU A 18 12.23 19.86 3.81
C LEU A 18 12.88 19.50 2.46
N LEU A 19 13.15 20.49 1.60
CA LEU A 19 13.50 20.28 0.19
C LEU A 19 14.97 20.49 -0.16
N THR A 20 15.89 20.49 0.78
CA THR A 20 17.31 20.66 0.42
C THR A 20 18.13 19.43 0.79
N GLN A 21 18.33 18.56 -0.17
CA GLN A 21 19.60 17.99 -0.66
C GLN A 21 19.33 16.82 -1.61
N ALA A 22 19.50 17.03 -2.89
CA ALA A 22 19.55 15.99 -3.91
C ALA A 22 20.92 15.29 -3.84
N GLN A 23 21.15 14.46 -2.85
CA GLN A 23 22.16 13.40 -2.93
C GLN A 23 21.52 12.20 -3.63
N THR A 24 22.27 11.51 -4.49
CA THR A 24 21.86 10.22 -5.07
C THR A 24 21.83 9.19 -3.96
N LEU A 25 20.71 9.16 -3.21
CA LEU A 25 20.48 8.17 -2.18
C LEU A 25 20.29 6.81 -2.88
N GLN A 26 21.14 5.86 -2.55
CA GLN A 26 20.90 4.47 -2.94
C GLN A 26 19.69 3.99 -2.14
N SER A 27 18.60 3.60 -2.82
CA SER A 27 17.40 3.11 -2.14
C SER A 27 17.64 1.71 -1.56
N SER A 28 17.11 1.47 -0.36
CA SER A 28 17.08 0.16 0.32
C SER A 28 15.63 -0.25 0.57
N PRO A 29 14.88 -0.64 -0.48
CA PRO A 29 13.47 -0.98 -0.34
C PRO A 29 13.29 -2.30 0.40
N ILE A 30 12.23 -2.39 1.21
CA ILE A 30 11.78 -3.65 1.79
C ILE A 30 11.00 -4.42 0.73
N THR A 31 11.49 -5.61 0.37
CA THR A 31 10.84 -6.47 -0.62
C THR A 31 9.99 -7.54 0.05
N THR A 32 8.84 -7.84 -0.54
CA THR A 32 7.91 -8.87 -0.05
C THR A 32 7.44 -9.77 -1.19
N ALA A 33 7.02 -10.98 -0.85
CA ALA A 33 6.22 -11.79 -1.76
C ALA A 33 4.86 -11.12 -2.00
N VAL A 34 4.21 -11.43 -3.11
CA VAL A 34 2.84 -11.00 -3.47
C VAL A 34 2.55 -9.50 -3.25
N PRO A 35 3.38 -8.59 -3.80
CA PRO A 35 3.23 -7.15 -3.57
C PRO A 35 1.91 -6.58 -4.12
N PHE A 36 1.20 -7.32 -4.98
CA PHE A 36 -0.12 -6.92 -5.49
C PHE A 36 -1.16 -6.71 -4.38
N LEU A 37 -0.96 -7.33 -3.21
CA LEU A 37 -1.83 -7.18 -2.04
C LEU A 37 -1.85 -5.72 -1.51
N ASN A 38 -0.83 -4.93 -1.77
CA ASN A 38 -0.76 -3.52 -1.37
C ASN A 38 -1.23 -2.53 -2.45
N ASN A 39 -1.62 -3.02 -3.63
CA ASN A 39 -2.18 -2.16 -4.66
C ASN A 39 -3.63 -1.80 -4.32
N ALA A 40 -3.92 -0.49 -4.18
CA ALA A 40 -5.29 -0.01 -3.94
C ALA A 40 -6.24 -0.49 -5.04
N PRO A 41 -7.36 -1.14 -4.68
CA PRO A 41 -8.25 -1.74 -5.67
C PRO A 41 -9.22 -0.74 -6.30
N ASP A 42 -9.56 0.32 -5.58
CA ASP A 42 -10.65 1.24 -5.89
C ASP A 42 -10.15 2.61 -6.38
N ALA A 43 -11.00 3.28 -7.12
CA ALA A 43 -10.73 4.63 -7.61
C ALA A 43 -10.88 5.69 -6.49
N ARG A 44 -11.83 5.48 -5.55
CA ARG A 44 -12.04 6.43 -4.46
C ARG A 44 -10.83 6.56 -3.54
N GLY A 45 -10.36 5.46 -2.97
CA GLY A 45 -9.20 5.49 -2.07
C GLY A 45 -7.91 5.87 -2.80
N ALA A 46 -7.76 5.45 -4.06
CA ALA A 46 -6.64 5.87 -4.89
C ALA A 46 -6.65 7.39 -5.12
N ALA A 47 -7.81 8.01 -5.40
CA ALA A 47 -7.94 9.46 -5.55
C ALA A 47 -7.68 10.26 -4.26
N LEU A 48 -7.76 9.60 -3.11
CA LEU A 48 -7.53 10.18 -1.79
C LEU A 48 -6.09 9.97 -1.29
N GLY A 49 -5.11 9.88 -2.18
CA GLY A 49 -3.71 9.63 -1.80
C GLY A 49 -3.49 8.21 -1.26
N PHE A 50 -4.18 7.22 -1.81
CA PHE A 50 -4.14 5.81 -1.38
C PHE A 50 -4.53 5.60 0.08
N SER A 51 -5.42 6.42 0.60
CA SER A 51 -5.86 6.39 2.00
C SER A 51 -7.35 6.04 2.10
N GLY A 52 -7.69 5.18 3.07
CA GLY A 52 -9.04 4.66 3.24
C GLY A 52 -9.31 4.08 4.61
N VAL A 53 -8.30 3.99 5.50
CA VAL A 53 -8.44 3.32 6.80
C VAL A 53 -9.46 3.99 7.71
N ALA A 54 -9.64 5.31 7.60
CA ALA A 54 -10.56 6.11 8.41
C ALA A 54 -11.69 6.78 7.62
N THR A 55 -11.77 6.62 6.30
CA THR A 55 -12.86 7.16 5.46
C THR A 55 -14.18 6.47 5.77
N SER A 56 -15.31 7.04 5.32
CA SER A 56 -16.62 6.39 5.44
C SER A 56 -16.64 5.00 4.80
N PRO A 57 -17.51 4.07 5.27
CA PRO A 57 -17.67 2.73 4.69
C PRO A 57 -17.98 2.79 3.20
N ASP A 58 -17.44 1.82 2.47
CA ASP A 58 -17.73 1.55 1.07
C ASP A 58 -17.53 0.06 0.78
N ALA A 59 -17.83 -0.40 -0.43
CA ALA A 59 -17.68 -1.80 -0.80
C ALA A 59 -16.22 -2.29 -0.81
N PHE A 60 -15.25 -1.38 -0.91
CA PHE A 60 -13.81 -1.67 -0.92
C PHE A 60 -13.15 -1.61 0.48
N SER A 61 -13.95 -1.44 1.53
CA SER A 61 -13.46 -1.32 2.91
C SER A 61 -12.63 -2.52 3.38
N MET A 62 -12.80 -3.71 2.80
CA MET A 62 -11.99 -4.91 3.06
C MET A 62 -10.49 -4.64 2.91
N PHE A 63 -10.10 -3.86 1.91
CA PHE A 63 -8.70 -3.58 1.61
C PHE A 63 -8.04 -2.68 2.66
N TYR A 64 -8.78 -1.66 3.14
CA TYR A 64 -8.24 -0.64 4.05
C TYR A 64 -8.48 -0.97 5.52
N ASN A 65 -9.73 -1.28 5.85
CA ASN A 65 -10.20 -1.48 7.21
C ASN A 65 -11.56 -2.19 7.21
N PRO A 66 -11.61 -3.51 7.38
CA PRO A 66 -12.87 -4.26 7.42
C PRO A 66 -13.86 -3.78 8.49
N ALA A 67 -13.36 -3.22 9.63
CA ALA A 67 -14.24 -2.74 10.71
C ALA A 67 -15.20 -1.62 10.26
N LYS A 68 -14.86 -0.87 9.19
CA LYS A 68 -15.71 0.17 8.62
C LYS A 68 -17.07 -0.37 8.18
N TYR A 69 -17.15 -1.60 7.67
CA TYR A 69 -18.40 -2.19 7.20
C TYR A 69 -19.51 -2.16 8.26
N ALA A 70 -19.18 -2.28 9.53
CA ALA A 70 -20.16 -2.25 10.61
C ALA A 70 -20.92 -0.91 10.74
N PHE A 71 -20.40 0.14 10.06
CA PHE A 71 -21.04 1.45 9.95
C PHE A 71 -21.76 1.70 8.60
N MET A 72 -22.11 0.65 7.86
CA MET A 72 -23.07 0.72 6.75
C MET A 72 -24.44 1.08 7.33
N GLU A 73 -24.83 2.36 7.28
CA GLU A 73 -26.01 2.86 7.99
C GLU A 73 -27.29 2.74 7.15
N ASN A 74 -27.22 3.10 5.90
CA ASN A 74 -28.39 3.16 5.00
C ASN A 74 -28.44 2.00 3.99
N GLU A 75 -27.35 1.27 3.86
CA GLU A 75 -27.23 0.15 2.95
C GLU A 75 -27.20 -1.16 3.72
N HIS A 76 -27.98 -2.13 3.28
CA HIS A 76 -27.93 -3.50 3.82
C HIS A 76 -26.97 -4.38 3.03
N THR A 77 -26.79 -4.10 1.76
CA THR A 77 -25.95 -4.88 0.82
C THR A 77 -25.11 -3.93 -0.01
N MET A 78 -23.82 -4.21 -0.18
CA MET A 78 -22.93 -3.54 -1.12
C MET A 78 -22.29 -4.57 -2.04
N ILE A 79 -22.25 -4.27 -3.33
CA ILE A 79 -21.58 -5.05 -4.37
C ILE A 79 -20.75 -4.07 -5.19
N ALA A 80 -19.51 -4.42 -5.48
CA ALA A 80 -18.65 -3.57 -6.31
C ALA A 80 -17.72 -4.40 -7.17
N SER A 81 -17.32 -3.81 -8.29
CA SER A 81 -16.24 -4.29 -9.14
C SER A 81 -15.32 -3.14 -9.49
N GLY A 82 -14.02 -3.32 -9.27
CA GLY A 82 -12.97 -2.36 -9.56
C GLY A 82 -11.97 -2.89 -10.56
N PHE A 83 -11.44 -2.01 -11.39
CA PHE A 83 -10.46 -2.34 -12.42
C PHE A 83 -9.33 -1.31 -12.47
N ASN A 84 -8.09 -1.82 -12.46
CA ASN A 84 -6.87 -1.03 -12.56
C ASN A 84 -6.09 -1.47 -13.79
N ALA A 85 -5.86 -0.56 -14.74
CA ALA A 85 -5.00 -0.79 -15.87
C ALA A 85 -3.56 -0.32 -15.57
N PHE A 86 -2.57 -1.15 -15.91
CA PHE A 86 -1.14 -0.86 -15.75
C PHE A 86 -0.44 -0.75 -17.10
N SER A 87 -1.13 -0.31 -18.12
CA SER A 87 -0.86 -0.48 -19.55
C SER A 87 0.41 0.19 -20.09
N ASN A 88 1.17 0.93 -19.27
CA ASN A 88 2.30 1.72 -19.81
C ASN A 88 3.59 0.93 -19.99
N LEU A 89 3.74 -0.22 -19.34
CA LEU A 89 4.90 -1.12 -19.47
C LEU A 89 4.55 -2.40 -20.24
N VAL A 90 3.40 -2.97 -19.94
CA VAL A 90 2.88 -4.19 -20.56
C VAL A 90 1.40 -3.97 -20.85
N SER A 91 1.00 -4.02 -22.10
CA SER A 91 -0.33 -3.59 -22.57
C SER A 91 -1.49 -4.37 -21.98
N ASP A 92 -1.25 -5.60 -21.50
CA ASP A 92 -2.26 -6.52 -20.95
C ASP A 92 -2.09 -6.79 -19.45
N GLN A 93 -1.37 -5.91 -18.74
CA GLN A 93 -1.28 -5.93 -17.28
C GLN A 93 -2.49 -5.24 -16.66
N TYR A 94 -3.19 -5.94 -15.77
CA TYR A 94 -4.34 -5.38 -15.05
C TYR A 94 -4.58 -6.05 -13.70
N MET A 95 -5.35 -5.38 -12.83
CA MET A 95 -5.90 -5.94 -11.61
C MET A 95 -7.41 -5.73 -11.59
N SER A 96 -8.17 -6.78 -11.28
CA SER A 96 -9.59 -6.69 -10.94
C SER A 96 -9.82 -6.98 -9.46
N TYR A 97 -10.89 -6.39 -8.93
CA TYR A 97 -11.29 -6.55 -7.55
C TYR A 97 -12.82 -6.54 -7.46
N ASP A 98 -13.39 -7.64 -7.01
CA ASP A 98 -14.84 -7.79 -6.82
C ASP A 98 -15.13 -7.89 -5.33
N ALA A 99 -16.15 -7.19 -4.86
CA ALA A 99 -16.49 -7.08 -3.45
C ALA A 99 -18.00 -7.28 -3.22
N PHE A 100 -18.31 -7.95 -2.11
CA PHE A 100 -19.65 -8.13 -1.59
C PHE A 100 -19.64 -7.90 -0.09
N ALA A 101 -20.60 -7.15 0.44
CA ALA A 101 -20.81 -6.99 1.88
C ALA A 101 -22.32 -7.01 2.22
N GLN A 102 -22.66 -7.74 3.26
CA GLN A 102 -24.03 -7.90 3.74
C GLN A 102 -24.14 -7.59 5.24
N ARG A 103 -24.98 -6.64 5.58
CA ARG A 103 -25.30 -6.29 6.95
C ARG A 103 -26.35 -7.24 7.54
N ILE A 104 -26.10 -7.70 8.76
CA ILE A 104 -26.97 -8.56 9.57
C ILE A 104 -27.02 -7.98 10.99
N GLY A 105 -27.98 -7.10 11.24
CA GLY A 105 -28.06 -6.37 12.53
C GLY A 105 -26.85 -5.47 12.76
N ASN A 106 -26.12 -5.71 13.86
CA ASN A 106 -24.87 -4.99 14.20
C ASN A 106 -23.62 -5.61 13.56
N SER A 107 -23.79 -6.72 12.83
CA SER A 107 -22.71 -7.45 12.15
C SER A 107 -22.75 -7.21 10.66
N VAL A 108 -21.58 -7.34 10.01
CA VAL A 108 -21.46 -7.40 8.56
C VAL A 108 -20.56 -8.57 8.19
N ILE A 109 -20.99 -9.35 7.20
CA ILE A 109 -20.15 -10.34 6.53
C ILE A 109 -19.78 -9.76 5.17
N ALA A 110 -18.50 -9.82 4.82
CA ALA A 110 -18.01 -9.36 3.52
C ALA A 110 -17.11 -10.42 2.89
N ALA A 111 -17.10 -10.47 1.56
CA ALA A 111 -16.20 -11.30 0.78
C ALA A 111 -15.64 -10.50 -0.39
N THR A 112 -14.38 -10.77 -0.74
CA THR A 112 -13.75 -10.13 -1.90
C THR A 112 -12.90 -11.13 -2.67
N VAL A 113 -12.77 -10.87 -3.96
CA VAL A 113 -11.83 -11.57 -4.84
C VAL A 113 -11.00 -10.52 -5.56
N ARG A 114 -9.69 -10.66 -5.52
CA ARG A 114 -8.77 -9.86 -6.32
C ARG A 114 -7.93 -10.75 -7.22
N TYR A 115 -7.73 -10.29 -8.45
CA TYR A 115 -6.93 -10.98 -9.45
C TYR A 115 -5.97 -9.98 -10.09
N HIS A 116 -4.70 -10.36 -10.18
CA HIS A 116 -3.66 -9.56 -10.84
C HIS A 116 -3.02 -10.37 -11.97
N SER A 117 -3.09 -9.84 -13.19
CA SER A 117 -2.35 -10.33 -14.35
C SER A 117 -1.16 -9.40 -14.61
N TYR A 118 0.04 -9.98 -14.72
CA TYR A 118 1.25 -9.24 -15.06
C TYR A 118 1.46 -9.09 -16.57
N GLY A 119 0.46 -9.51 -17.36
CA GLY A 119 0.53 -9.52 -18.81
C GLY A 119 1.22 -10.76 -19.36
N THR A 120 1.42 -10.77 -20.68
CA THR A 120 2.04 -11.87 -21.40
C THR A 120 3.52 -11.60 -21.56
N LEU A 121 4.35 -12.51 -21.07
CA LEU A 121 5.82 -12.48 -21.23
C LEU A 121 6.22 -13.50 -22.29
N GLU A 122 7.01 -13.08 -23.25
CA GLU A 122 7.65 -13.98 -24.21
C GLU A 122 9.03 -14.39 -23.70
N ILE A 123 9.36 -15.67 -23.86
CA ILE A 123 10.61 -16.25 -23.39
C ILE A 123 11.48 -16.59 -24.59
N TYR A 124 12.70 -16.11 -24.56
CA TYR A 124 13.71 -16.34 -25.59
C TYR A 124 14.93 -17.08 -25.01
N ASP A 125 15.52 -17.97 -25.81
CA ASP A 125 16.81 -18.58 -25.48
C ASP A 125 17.98 -17.59 -25.73
N ALA A 126 19.20 -18.06 -25.41
CA ALA A 126 20.43 -17.28 -25.65
C ALA A 126 20.68 -16.96 -27.14
N ASN A 127 20.04 -17.68 -28.08
CA ASN A 127 20.11 -17.49 -29.51
C ASN A 127 18.95 -16.66 -30.08
N HIS A 128 18.17 -15.99 -29.19
CA HIS A 128 16.96 -15.23 -29.52
C HIS A 128 15.82 -16.05 -30.17
N GLN A 129 15.80 -17.38 -29.97
CA GLN A 129 14.67 -18.20 -30.40
C GLN A 129 13.54 -18.12 -29.37
N ASN A 130 12.33 -17.88 -29.86
CA ASN A 130 11.14 -17.81 -28.99
C ASN A 130 10.81 -19.23 -28.45
N LEU A 131 10.90 -19.42 -27.15
CA LEU A 131 10.59 -20.66 -26.44
C LEU A 131 9.12 -20.77 -26.03
N GLY A 132 8.33 -19.71 -26.28
CA GLY A 132 6.92 -19.65 -25.93
C GLY A 132 6.56 -18.42 -25.11
N SER A 133 5.28 -18.32 -24.73
CA SER A 133 4.75 -17.23 -23.93
C SER A 133 4.20 -17.75 -22.60
N TYR A 134 4.24 -16.88 -21.59
CA TYR A 134 3.79 -17.17 -20.26
C TYR A 134 3.06 -15.95 -19.67
N ARG A 135 2.01 -16.17 -18.86
CA ARG A 135 1.26 -15.13 -18.19
C ARG A 135 1.33 -15.29 -16.68
N PRO A 136 2.23 -14.55 -15.98
CA PRO A 136 2.28 -14.52 -14.53
C PRO A 136 0.96 -13.96 -13.97
N ARG A 137 0.48 -14.56 -12.88
CA ARG A 137 -0.78 -14.16 -12.26
C ARG A 137 -0.82 -14.47 -10.78
N GLU A 138 -1.55 -13.64 -10.07
CA GLU A 138 -1.79 -13.80 -8.64
C GLU A 138 -3.27 -13.55 -8.33
N PHE A 139 -3.80 -14.21 -7.32
CA PHE A 139 -5.12 -13.89 -6.82
C PHE A 139 -5.21 -14.08 -5.30
N ALA A 140 -6.17 -13.40 -4.69
CA ALA A 140 -6.54 -13.59 -3.30
C ALA A 140 -8.07 -13.59 -3.15
N VAL A 141 -8.53 -14.41 -2.19
CA VAL A 141 -9.94 -14.47 -1.77
C VAL A 141 -9.99 -14.15 -0.29
N ASP A 142 -10.84 -13.21 0.07
CA ASP A 142 -10.98 -12.71 1.43
C ASP A 142 -12.40 -12.93 1.94
N VAL A 143 -12.53 -13.23 3.24
CA VAL A 143 -13.81 -13.22 3.97
C VAL A 143 -13.60 -12.45 5.27
N ALA A 144 -14.49 -11.49 5.57
CA ALA A 144 -14.43 -10.70 6.78
C ALA A 144 -15.71 -10.77 7.59
N TYR A 145 -15.56 -10.60 8.89
CA TYR A 145 -16.61 -10.35 9.84
C TYR A 145 -16.32 -9.07 10.61
N SER A 146 -17.32 -8.19 10.70
CA SER A 146 -17.23 -6.92 11.40
C SER A 146 -18.40 -6.77 12.34
N TYR A 147 -18.15 -6.18 13.52
CA TYR A 147 -19.16 -5.98 14.54
C TYR A 147 -19.11 -4.57 15.12
N ARG A 148 -20.28 -3.94 15.26
CA ARG A 148 -20.46 -2.61 15.86
C ARG A 148 -20.72 -2.72 17.35
N PHE A 149 -19.84 -2.14 18.15
CA PHE A 149 -19.97 -2.03 19.62
C PHE A 149 -20.56 -0.65 19.98
N GLY A 150 -21.86 -0.59 20.19
CA GLY A 150 -22.55 0.67 20.47
C GLY A 150 -22.54 1.63 19.28
N ASP A 151 -22.51 2.93 19.59
CA ASP A 151 -22.74 3.96 18.58
C ASP A 151 -21.49 4.39 17.82
N TYR A 152 -20.30 4.20 18.40
CA TYR A 152 -19.09 4.85 17.91
C TYR A 152 -17.95 3.91 17.52
N LEU A 153 -17.95 2.67 18.00
CA LEU A 153 -16.83 1.75 17.83
C LEU A 153 -17.23 0.49 17.07
N SER A 154 -16.36 0.03 16.20
CA SER A 154 -16.44 -1.31 15.60
C SER A 154 -15.07 -1.98 15.55
N ALA A 155 -15.09 -3.30 15.46
CA ALA A 155 -13.93 -4.11 15.15
C ALA A 155 -14.25 -5.04 13.98
N GLY A 156 -13.21 -5.45 13.26
CA GLY A 156 -13.29 -6.36 12.13
C GLY A 156 -12.11 -7.32 12.10
N VAL A 157 -12.38 -8.53 11.64
CA VAL A 157 -11.38 -9.55 11.34
C VAL A 157 -11.61 -10.08 9.92
N ALA A 158 -10.55 -10.46 9.24
CA ALA A 158 -10.64 -11.10 7.94
C ALA A 158 -9.69 -12.28 7.84
N GLY A 159 -10.07 -13.28 7.04
CA GLY A 159 -9.22 -14.37 6.60
C GLY A 159 -9.00 -14.27 5.11
N ARG A 160 -7.79 -14.59 4.65
CA ARG A 160 -7.36 -14.45 3.26
C ARG A 160 -6.63 -15.70 2.80
N PHE A 161 -7.03 -16.23 1.64
CA PHE A 161 -6.27 -17.20 0.87
C PHE A 161 -5.56 -16.50 -0.28
N ILE A 162 -4.26 -16.79 -0.46
CA ILE A 162 -3.41 -16.14 -1.47
C ILE A 162 -2.79 -17.24 -2.34
N HIS A 163 -2.85 -17.04 -3.65
CA HIS A 163 -2.17 -17.89 -4.64
C HIS A 163 -1.34 -17.02 -5.58
N SER A 164 -0.10 -17.40 -5.76
CA SER A 164 0.82 -16.77 -6.70
C SER A 164 1.37 -17.79 -7.67
N ASN A 165 1.39 -17.45 -8.96
CA ASN A 165 1.94 -18.25 -10.03
C ASN A 165 2.75 -17.33 -10.96
N LEU A 166 4.01 -17.09 -10.61
CA LEU A 166 4.90 -16.16 -11.31
C LEU A 166 5.79 -16.82 -12.35
N ILE A 167 6.01 -18.15 -12.24
CA ILE A 167 6.93 -18.90 -13.11
C ILE A 167 6.27 -20.26 -13.44
N SER A 168 5.62 -20.40 -14.58
CA SER A 168 4.99 -21.65 -15.01
C SER A 168 5.70 -22.24 -16.22
N GLY A 169 6.05 -23.53 -16.16
CA GLY A 169 6.59 -24.27 -17.29
C GLY A 169 8.13 -24.19 -17.50
N TYR A 170 8.82 -23.32 -16.78
CA TYR A 170 10.27 -23.12 -16.91
C TYR A 170 10.99 -23.41 -15.59
N GLY A 171 10.63 -24.53 -14.97
CA GLY A 171 11.07 -24.90 -13.62
C GLY A 171 12.57 -25.19 -13.46
N ASN A 172 13.37 -25.15 -14.51
CA ASN A 172 14.82 -25.37 -14.45
C ASN A 172 15.55 -24.28 -15.23
N ILE A 173 15.90 -23.20 -14.57
CA ILE A 173 16.80 -22.18 -15.12
C ILE A 173 18.12 -22.27 -14.37
N LEU A 174 19.22 -22.50 -15.10
CA LEU A 174 20.58 -22.63 -14.53
C LEU A 174 20.71 -23.68 -13.42
N GLY A 175 19.99 -24.82 -13.53
CA GLY A 175 20.06 -25.89 -12.55
C GLY A 175 19.28 -25.69 -11.25
N VAL A 176 18.57 -24.59 -11.12
CA VAL A 176 17.69 -24.31 -9.98
C VAL A 176 16.23 -24.60 -10.37
N THR A 177 15.60 -25.47 -9.61
CA THR A 177 14.17 -25.74 -9.77
C THR A 177 13.35 -24.67 -9.04
N TYR A 178 12.57 -23.91 -9.79
CA TYR A 178 11.65 -22.93 -9.24
C TYR A 178 10.27 -23.52 -9.02
N ASN A 179 9.68 -23.30 -7.85
CA ASN A 179 8.28 -23.62 -7.59
C ASN A 179 7.39 -22.65 -8.39
N ALA A 180 6.73 -23.16 -9.40
CA ALA A 180 5.84 -22.36 -10.25
C ALA A 180 4.68 -21.74 -9.48
N LYS A 181 4.26 -22.35 -8.36
CA LYS A 181 3.08 -21.95 -7.56
C LYS A 181 3.44 -21.87 -6.10
N SER A 182 2.99 -20.80 -5.47
CA SER A 182 3.11 -20.60 -4.03
C SER A 182 1.77 -20.21 -3.43
N TYR A 183 1.53 -20.58 -2.18
CA TYR A 183 0.28 -20.33 -1.45
C TYR A 183 0.58 -19.74 -0.07
N SER A 184 -0.31 -18.88 0.41
CA SER A 184 -0.26 -18.36 1.76
C SER A 184 -1.67 -18.22 2.33
N LEU A 185 -1.77 -18.32 3.65
CA LEU A 185 -2.93 -17.93 4.42
C LEU A 185 -2.56 -16.71 5.25
N ALA A 186 -3.45 -15.73 5.27
CA ALA A 186 -3.28 -14.50 6.03
C ALA A 186 -4.57 -14.10 6.73
N GLY A 187 -4.44 -13.22 7.71
CA GLY A 187 -5.56 -12.61 8.41
C GLY A 187 -5.35 -11.12 8.59
N ASP A 188 -6.45 -10.40 8.81
CA ASP A 188 -6.46 -8.99 9.10
C ASP A 188 -7.18 -8.75 10.44
N VAL A 189 -6.74 -7.75 11.19
CA VAL A 189 -7.43 -7.24 12.39
C VAL A 189 -7.57 -5.74 12.26
N SER A 190 -8.73 -5.20 12.65
CA SER A 190 -9.01 -3.79 12.46
C SER A 190 -9.99 -3.23 13.48
N ALA A 191 -9.92 -1.90 13.65
CA ALA A 191 -10.84 -1.13 14.47
C ALA A 191 -11.21 0.17 13.75
N TYR A 192 -12.43 0.63 13.98
CA TYR A 192 -12.90 1.89 13.44
C TYR A 192 -13.76 2.60 14.49
N TYR A 193 -13.48 3.87 14.69
CA TYR A 193 -14.19 4.74 15.60
C TYR A 193 -14.74 5.95 14.84
N LYS A 194 -16.04 6.25 14.98
CA LYS A 194 -16.69 7.39 14.36
C LYS A 194 -17.52 8.12 15.40
N ARG A 195 -17.33 9.44 15.52
CA ARG A 195 -18.08 10.26 16.47
C ARG A 195 -18.35 11.66 15.89
N PRO A 196 -19.58 12.20 16.04
CA PRO A 196 -19.82 13.62 15.82
C PRO A 196 -19.08 14.44 16.90
N LEU A 197 -18.27 15.42 16.49
CA LEU A 197 -17.62 16.37 17.39
C LEU A 197 -18.50 17.59 17.59
N ALA A 198 -19.26 17.98 16.57
CA ALA A 198 -20.24 19.03 16.58
C ALA A 198 -21.34 18.72 15.54
N SER A 199 -22.42 19.48 15.51
CA SER A 199 -23.50 19.26 14.53
C SER A 199 -23.07 19.37 13.07
N TRP A 200 -21.92 19.98 12.81
CA TRP A 200 -21.39 20.23 11.47
C TRP A 200 -20.08 19.50 11.18
N VAL A 201 -19.54 18.70 12.14
CA VAL A 201 -18.29 17.96 11.92
C VAL A 201 -18.32 16.60 12.58
N ASP A 202 -18.03 15.57 11.81
CA ASP A 202 -17.78 14.20 12.26
C ASP A 202 -16.28 13.89 12.19
N MET A 203 -15.77 13.19 13.20
CA MET A 203 -14.42 12.63 13.21
C MET A 203 -14.49 11.11 13.13
N SER A 204 -13.60 10.53 12.36
CA SER A 204 -13.35 9.08 12.38
C SER A 204 -11.88 8.76 12.53
N LEU A 205 -11.60 7.67 13.23
CA LEU A 205 -10.27 7.08 13.41
C LEU A 205 -10.32 5.65 12.91
N GLY A 206 -9.27 5.25 12.23
CA GLY A 206 -9.12 3.88 11.74
C GLY A 206 -7.75 3.31 12.08
N ALA A 207 -7.73 2.04 12.48
CA ALA A 207 -6.52 1.27 12.68
C ALA A 207 -6.72 -0.12 12.07
N ALA A 208 -5.73 -0.61 11.31
CA ALA A 208 -5.76 -1.94 10.75
C ALA A 208 -4.35 -2.52 10.64
N ILE A 209 -4.22 -3.81 10.91
CA ILE A 209 -3.06 -4.62 10.52
C ILE A 209 -3.57 -5.64 9.53
N THR A 210 -3.09 -5.57 8.30
CA THR A 210 -3.53 -6.42 7.20
C THR A 210 -2.41 -7.37 6.77
N ASN A 211 -2.79 -8.50 6.17
CA ASN A 211 -1.85 -9.50 5.64
C ASN A 211 -0.95 -10.15 6.71
N ILE A 212 -1.43 -10.39 7.93
CA ILE A 212 -0.70 -11.19 8.91
C ILE A 212 -0.73 -12.65 8.46
N GLY A 213 0.34 -13.16 7.85
CA GLY A 213 0.25 -14.47 7.22
C GLY A 213 1.58 -15.21 7.03
N THR A 214 1.47 -16.41 6.50
CA THR A 214 2.62 -17.29 6.31
C THR A 214 3.55 -16.78 5.21
N LYS A 215 4.86 -16.95 5.41
CA LYS A 215 5.88 -16.64 4.40
C LYS A 215 5.72 -17.53 3.17
N MET A 216 6.06 -17.00 2.00
CA MET A 216 6.00 -17.71 0.71
C MET A 216 7.39 -18.05 0.18
N SER A 217 7.49 -19.16 -0.56
CA SER A 217 8.72 -19.55 -1.25
C SER A 217 8.43 -19.80 -2.72
N TYR A 218 9.30 -19.28 -3.58
CA TYR A 218 9.29 -19.50 -5.03
C TYR A 218 10.47 -20.37 -5.49
N SER A 219 11.25 -20.92 -4.55
CA SER A 219 12.40 -21.80 -4.83
C SER A 219 12.23 -23.12 -4.11
N SER A 220 12.68 -24.20 -4.72
CA SER A 220 12.83 -25.50 -4.07
C SER A 220 14.12 -25.60 -3.23
N ALA A 221 15.02 -24.61 -3.33
CA ALA A 221 16.18 -24.54 -2.45
C ALA A 221 15.71 -24.34 -1.00
N GLU A 222 16.16 -25.23 -0.12
CA GLU A 222 15.80 -25.16 1.30
C GLU A 222 16.23 -23.83 1.92
N GLY A 223 15.31 -23.19 2.62
CA GLY A 223 15.60 -22.17 3.63
C GLY A 223 15.09 -20.76 3.36
N ARG A 224 14.91 -20.29 2.12
CA ARG A 224 14.48 -18.90 1.91
C ARG A 224 12.97 -18.78 1.66
N LYS A 225 12.29 -18.15 2.62
CA LYS A 225 10.87 -17.79 2.51
C LYS A 225 10.74 -16.30 2.70
N ASP A 226 10.04 -15.63 1.79
CA ASP A 226 9.81 -14.21 1.82
C ASP A 226 8.52 -13.87 2.59
N PHE A 227 8.54 -12.79 3.34
CA PHE A 227 7.36 -12.27 4.02
C PHE A 227 6.34 -11.81 2.99
N ILE A 228 5.05 -11.97 3.29
CA ILE A 228 3.98 -11.27 2.59
C ILE A 228 3.86 -9.84 3.18
N PRO A 229 3.23 -8.87 2.47
CA PRO A 229 3.27 -7.47 2.87
C PRO A 229 2.32 -7.17 4.04
N THR A 230 2.66 -7.68 5.23
CA THR A 230 1.96 -7.31 6.47
C THR A 230 2.07 -5.81 6.67
N THR A 231 0.93 -5.12 6.76
CA THR A 231 0.90 -3.65 6.75
C THR A 231 0.08 -3.11 7.91
N LEU A 232 0.66 -2.22 8.70
CA LEU A 232 -0.03 -1.37 9.67
C LEU A 232 -0.55 -0.12 8.95
N ARG A 233 -1.82 0.22 9.17
CA ARG A 233 -2.45 1.46 8.72
C ARG A 233 -3.10 2.17 9.90
N LEU A 234 -2.80 3.44 10.08
CA LEU A 234 -3.40 4.31 11.08
C LEU A 234 -3.86 5.59 10.39
N GLY A 235 -5.07 6.05 10.69
CA GLY A 235 -5.55 7.27 10.04
C GLY A 235 -6.70 7.93 10.77
N THR A 236 -6.98 9.15 10.32
CA THR A 236 -8.09 9.97 10.76
C THR A 236 -8.78 10.62 9.57
N ALA A 237 -10.07 10.87 9.71
CA ALA A 237 -10.81 11.68 8.75
C ALA A 237 -11.76 12.64 9.48
N PHE A 238 -11.89 13.83 8.94
CA PHE A 238 -12.84 14.85 9.40
C PHE A 238 -13.80 15.15 8.26
N LYS A 239 -15.08 14.90 8.50
CA LYS A 239 -16.17 15.19 7.56
C LYS A 239 -16.92 16.41 8.05
N PHE A 240 -16.91 17.47 7.25
CA PHE A 240 -17.60 18.73 7.49
C PHE A 240 -18.93 18.73 6.74
N ASN A 241 -20.02 18.85 7.46
CA ASN A 241 -21.39 18.84 6.96
C ASN A 241 -21.89 20.29 6.83
N PHE A 242 -21.52 20.98 5.74
CA PHE A 242 -21.92 22.39 5.52
C PHE A 242 -23.40 22.55 5.14
N HIS A 243 -23.94 21.53 4.49
CA HIS A 243 -25.34 21.42 4.09
C HIS A 243 -25.73 19.94 4.11
N PRO A 244 -26.99 19.57 4.33
CA PRO A 244 -27.41 18.15 4.35
C PRO A 244 -26.95 17.30 3.17
N LYS A 245 -26.76 17.92 1.99
CA LYS A 245 -26.32 17.24 0.76
C LYS A 245 -24.91 17.62 0.29
N ASN A 246 -24.22 18.51 1.00
CA ASN A 246 -22.87 18.94 0.59
C ASN A 246 -21.91 18.73 1.75
N THR A 247 -20.93 17.88 1.56
CA THR A 247 -19.95 17.57 2.59
C THR A 247 -18.53 17.72 2.06
N PHE A 248 -17.62 18.07 2.95
CA PHE A 248 -16.20 18.17 2.69
C PHE A 248 -15.46 17.26 3.65
N THR A 249 -14.66 16.35 3.14
CA THR A 249 -13.89 15.42 3.97
C THR A 249 -12.40 15.62 3.74
N VAL A 250 -11.64 15.66 4.84
CA VAL A 250 -10.18 15.62 4.82
C VAL A 250 -9.74 14.36 5.56
N ASN A 251 -8.85 13.58 5.00
CA ASN A 251 -8.31 12.39 5.63
C ASN A 251 -6.78 12.37 5.58
N LEU A 252 -6.20 11.74 6.58
CA LEU A 252 -4.77 11.52 6.73
C LEU A 252 -4.56 10.06 7.14
N GLU A 253 -3.66 9.38 6.46
CA GLU A 253 -3.28 7.99 6.75
C GLU A 253 -1.76 7.83 6.79
N PHE A 254 -1.29 7.09 7.76
CA PHE A 254 0.09 6.59 7.84
C PHE A 254 0.07 5.08 7.67
N SER A 255 0.98 4.57 6.84
CA SER A 255 1.13 3.13 6.66
C SER A 255 2.59 2.71 6.74
N LYS A 256 2.84 1.55 7.35
CA LYS A 256 4.17 0.95 7.50
C LYS A 256 4.09 -0.54 7.23
N LEU A 257 5.06 -1.08 6.48
CA LEU A 257 5.26 -2.52 6.38
C LEU A 257 5.80 -3.05 7.71
N LEU A 258 5.11 -4.04 8.28
CA LEU A 258 5.56 -4.79 9.45
C LEU A 258 6.37 -6.02 9.01
N VAL A 259 7.38 -5.76 8.21
CA VAL A 259 8.30 -6.76 7.64
C VAL A 259 9.72 -6.33 7.96
N PRO A 260 10.58 -7.24 8.42
CA PRO A 260 11.94 -6.89 8.79
C PRO A 260 12.71 -6.25 7.64
N THR A 261 13.45 -5.20 7.97
CA THR A 261 14.37 -4.55 7.03
C THR A 261 15.57 -5.47 6.77
N PRO A 262 15.98 -5.67 5.50
CA PRO A 262 17.18 -6.46 5.21
C PRO A 262 18.42 -5.88 5.88
N PRO A 263 19.23 -6.69 6.59
CA PRO A 263 20.47 -6.24 7.21
C PRO A 263 21.53 -5.91 6.16
N ILE A 264 22.52 -5.11 6.55
CA ILE A 264 23.74 -4.90 5.79
C ILE A 264 24.73 -6.00 6.14
N ILE A 265 25.14 -6.77 5.15
CA ILE A 265 26.09 -7.87 5.31
C ILE A 265 27.52 -7.32 5.33
N ALA A 266 28.34 -7.86 6.22
CA ALA A 266 29.74 -7.48 6.33
C ALA A 266 30.54 -7.99 5.11
N VAL A 267 31.43 -7.15 4.60
CA VAL A 267 32.35 -7.48 3.51
C VAL A 267 33.80 -7.21 3.95
N ASP A 268 34.76 -7.94 3.34
CA ASP A 268 36.18 -7.71 3.51
C ASP A 268 36.66 -6.50 2.68
N SER A 269 37.95 -6.17 2.75
CA SER A 269 38.57 -5.08 2.00
C SER A 269 38.54 -5.26 0.47
N MET A 270 38.24 -6.47 -0.02
CA MET A 270 38.11 -6.81 -1.44
C MET A 270 36.67 -6.88 -1.90
N GLY A 271 35.68 -6.65 -0.98
CA GLY A 271 34.25 -6.70 -1.27
C GLY A 271 33.62 -8.10 -1.19
N ASN A 272 34.32 -9.11 -0.68
CA ASN A 272 33.77 -10.44 -0.49
C ASN A 272 32.95 -10.50 0.80
N TYR A 273 31.83 -11.23 0.78
CA TYR A 273 31.01 -11.43 1.97
C TYR A 273 31.75 -12.21 3.06
N LEU A 274 31.62 -11.74 4.29
CA LEU A 274 32.12 -12.44 5.46
C LEU A 274 31.04 -13.40 6.00
N TYR A 275 31.51 -14.53 6.52
CA TYR A 275 30.65 -15.57 7.09
C TYR A 275 30.96 -15.80 8.56
N ASN A 276 29.97 -16.23 9.31
CA ASN A 276 30.10 -16.76 10.65
C ASN A 276 30.58 -18.23 10.60
N ASP A 277 30.94 -18.80 11.75
CA ASP A 277 31.42 -20.18 11.86
C ASP A 277 30.35 -21.23 11.45
N ASP A 278 29.07 -20.88 11.50
CA ASP A 278 27.93 -21.69 11.09
C ASP A 278 27.59 -21.61 9.57
N GLY A 279 28.38 -20.83 8.82
CA GLY A 279 28.18 -20.60 7.38
C GLY A 279 27.13 -19.55 7.04
N SER A 280 26.51 -18.91 8.02
CA SER A 280 25.62 -17.76 7.81
C SER A 280 26.39 -16.49 7.48
N TYR A 281 25.75 -15.54 6.78
CA TYR A 281 26.36 -14.24 6.50
C TYR A 281 26.58 -13.44 7.80
N LYS A 282 27.76 -12.85 7.96
CA LYS A 282 28.04 -11.95 9.07
C LYS A 282 27.33 -10.61 8.85
N ILE A 283 26.48 -10.21 9.78
CA ILE A 283 25.77 -8.94 9.74
C ILE A 283 26.69 -7.83 10.22
N ALA A 284 26.81 -6.74 9.44
CA ALA A 284 27.53 -5.54 9.82
C ALA A 284 26.62 -4.57 10.57
N TYR A 285 25.39 -4.36 10.06
CA TYR A 285 24.39 -3.45 10.63
C TYR A 285 22.99 -4.03 10.46
N GLY A 286 22.09 -3.71 11.39
CA GLY A 286 20.72 -4.22 11.42
C GLY A 286 20.63 -5.55 12.16
N TYR A 287 19.54 -6.27 11.90
CA TYR A 287 19.22 -7.54 12.57
C TYR A 287 18.93 -8.63 11.54
N ASP A 288 19.09 -9.90 11.96
CA ASP A 288 18.71 -11.03 11.12
C ASP A 288 17.22 -10.92 10.75
N ASN A 289 16.92 -10.97 9.46
CA ASN A 289 15.57 -10.92 8.91
C ASN A 289 14.96 -12.32 8.69
N ASN A 290 15.69 -13.39 8.99
CA ASN A 290 15.18 -14.75 8.92
C ASN A 290 14.47 -15.17 10.22
N VAL A 291 13.45 -14.45 10.60
CA VAL A 291 12.69 -14.60 11.85
C VAL A 291 11.25 -15.04 11.59
N SER A 292 10.50 -15.43 12.63
CA SER A 292 9.08 -15.74 12.52
C SER A 292 8.26 -14.50 12.13
N VAL A 293 7.03 -14.71 11.64
CA VAL A 293 6.16 -13.59 11.22
C VAL A 293 5.92 -12.61 12.37
N PHE A 294 5.53 -13.09 13.54
CA PHE A 294 5.26 -12.22 14.70
C PHE A 294 6.51 -11.51 15.21
N GLN A 295 7.65 -12.20 15.23
CA GLN A 295 8.92 -11.58 15.58
C GLN A 295 9.30 -10.51 14.56
N GLY A 296 9.12 -10.76 13.26
CA GLY A 296 9.37 -9.80 12.19
C GLY A 296 8.50 -8.56 12.32
N MET A 297 7.21 -8.73 12.64
CA MET A 297 6.30 -7.61 12.88
C MET A 297 6.77 -6.68 14.02
N ILE A 298 7.27 -7.24 15.12
CA ILE A 298 7.80 -6.46 16.24
C ILE A 298 9.14 -5.85 15.88
N GLN A 299 10.01 -6.64 15.27
CA GLN A 299 11.36 -6.23 14.88
C GLN A 299 11.35 -5.06 13.90
N SER A 300 10.39 -5.00 12.98
CA SER A 300 10.25 -3.95 11.97
C SER A 300 10.12 -2.52 12.52
N PHE A 301 10.03 -2.33 13.83
CA PHE A 301 10.01 -1.00 14.46
C PHE A 301 11.38 -0.50 14.92
N TYR A 302 12.43 -1.35 14.85
CA TYR A 302 13.74 -0.99 15.35
C TYR A 302 14.92 -1.68 14.64
N ASP A 303 14.67 -2.34 13.49
CA ASP A 303 15.68 -3.17 12.81
C ASP A 303 16.39 -2.48 11.64
N ALA A 304 16.00 -1.26 11.32
CA ALA A 304 16.66 -0.50 10.29
C ALA A 304 18.18 -0.40 10.57
N PRO A 305 19.03 -0.81 9.61
CA PRO A 305 20.48 -0.89 9.82
C PRO A 305 21.17 0.47 10.07
N GLY A 306 20.46 1.57 9.84
CA GLY A 306 21.07 2.88 9.79
C GLY A 306 21.82 3.01 8.47
N TYR A 307 21.17 3.62 7.48
CA TYR A 307 21.68 3.67 6.12
C TYR A 307 23.08 4.27 6.04
N SER A 308 24.02 3.50 5.49
CA SER A 308 25.35 3.96 5.14
C SER A 308 25.42 4.08 3.62
N PHE A 309 25.54 5.30 3.08
CA PHE A 309 25.75 5.46 1.66
C PHE A 309 27.25 5.67 1.35
N TYR A 310 27.70 4.96 0.32
CA TYR A 310 29.00 5.18 -0.26
C TYR A 310 28.91 6.42 -1.16
N SER A 311 29.63 7.50 -0.85
CA SER A 311 29.72 8.62 -1.76
C SER A 311 30.60 8.23 -2.95
N LEU A 312 29.97 8.04 -4.13
CA LEU A 312 30.69 7.98 -5.40
C LEU A 312 31.11 9.41 -5.77
N GLY A 313 32.37 9.75 -5.56
CA GLY A 313 32.90 11.09 -5.91
C GLY A 313 34.11 11.51 -5.09
N TYR A 314 34.32 12.80 -4.89
CA TYR A 314 35.47 13.43 -4.22
C TYR A 314 35.74 12.97 -2.77
N HIS A 315 34.80 12.26 -2.15
CA HIS A 315 34.89 11.64 -0.83
C HIS A 315 34.68 10.13 -0.89
N ALA A 316 35.19 9.45 -1.92
CA ALA A 316 35.14 8.00 -2.03
C ALA A 316 35.79 7.35 -0.80
N GLY A 317 34.99 6.70 0.06
CA GLY A 317 35.45 6.07 1.30
C GLY A 317 34.85 6.62 2.59
N GLU A 318 34.13 7.73 2.56
CA GLU A 318 33.39 8.21 3.74
C GLU A 318 32.02 7.54 3.86
N TYR A 319 31.81 6.82 4.94
CA TYR A 319 30.51 6.29 5.36
C TYR A 319 29.73 7.40 6.06
N ASN A 320 28.72 7.93 5.40
CA ASN A 320 27.71 8.75 6.06
C ASN A 320 26.63 7.86 6.65
N HIS A 321 26.65 7.72 7.96
CA HIS A 321 25.66 6.93 8.69
C HIS A 321 24.45 7.80 9.04
N ILE A 322 23.31 7.51 8.40
CA ILE A 322 22.03 8.01 8.85
C ILE A 322 21.57 7.09 9.98
N GLY A 323 21.29 7.62 11.16
CA GLY A 323 20.91 6.82 12.31
C GLY A 323 19.68 5.93 12.04
N SER A 324 19.67 4.75 12.64
CA SER A 324 18.59 3.75 12.50
C SER A 324 17.19 4.35 12.73
N PHE A 325 17.05 5.24 13.69
CA PHE A 325 15.78 5.91 13.96
C PHE A 325 15.25 6.73 12.78
N TYR A 326 16.12 7.44 12.06
CA TYR A 326 15.69 8.19 10.88
C TYR A 326 15.30 7.25 9.73
N GLU A 327 16.02 6.15 9.55
CA GLU A 327 15.68 5.14 8.56
C GLU A 327 14.32 4.47 8.87
N GLU A 328 14.03 4.20 10.15
CA GLU A 328 12.71 3.73 10.59
C GLU A 328 11.58 4.71 10.23
N LEU A 329 11.81 6.00 10.42
CA LEU A 329 10.85 7.03 10.01
C LEU A 329 10.63 7.04 8.49
N CYS A 330 11.67 6.75 7.71
CA CYS A 330 11.57 6.63 6.26
C CYS A 330 10.78 5.40 5.78
N GLU A 331 10.39 4.48 6.67
CA GLU A 331 9.52 3.35 6.35
C GLU A 331 8.03 3.68 6.46
N VAL A 332 7.70 4.87 6.98
CA VAL A 332 6.32 5.32 7.12
C VAL A 332 5.90 6.08 5.87
N ASN A 333 4.92 5.53 5.16
CA ASN A 333 4.29 6.19 4.04
C ASN A 333 3.12 7.06 4.54
N THR A 334 2.85 8.16 3.86
CA THR A 334 1.80 9.11 4.23
C THR A 334 0.86 9.35 3.06
N GLY A 335 -0.44 9.22 3.29
CA GLY A 335 -1.50 9.58 2.36
C GLY A 335 -2.36 10.71 2.91
N ILE A 336 -2.61 11.75 2.11
CA ILE A 336 -3.53 12.84 2.43
C ILE A 336 -4.55 12.93 1.32
N GLY A 337 -5.83 13.02 1.67
CA GLY A 337 -6.92 13.12 0.70
C GLY A 337 -7.96 14.15 1.09
N ILE A 338 -8.59 14.70 0.06
CA ILE A 338 -9.71 15.63 0.16
C ILE A 338 -10.82 15.13 -0.75
N GLU A 339 -12.04 15.06 -0.21
CA GLU A 339 -13.25 14.71 -0.94
C GLU A 339 -14.30 15.81 -0.74
N TYR A 340 -14.82 16.33 -1.85
CA TYR A 340 -16.00 17.19 -1.83
C TYR A 340 -17.18 16.44 -2.46
N ASN A 341 -18.25 16.28 -1.68
CA ASN A 341 -19.51 15.70 -2.12
C ASN A 341 -20.48 16.85 -2.45
N LEU A 342 -20.94 16.90 -3.68
CA LEU A 342 -21.91 17.86 -4.20
C LEU A 342 -23.26 17.17 -4.40
N ALA A 343 -24.26 17.64 -3.66
CA ALA A 343 -25.66 17.24 -3.77
C ALA A 343 -25.92 15.72 -3.55
N ASP A 344 -25.02 15.00 -2.86
CA ASP A 344 -25.02 13.54 -2.69
C ASP A 344 -24.95 12.74 -4.01
N HIS A 345 -24.60 13.41 -5.10
CA HIS A 345 -24.55 12.79 -6.43
C HIS A 345 -23.18 12.85 -7.08
N PHE A 346 -22.43 13.91 -6.86
CA PHE A 346 -21.12 14.11 -7.50
C PHE A 346 -20.03 14.25 -6.47
N PHE A 347 -18.91 13.59 -6.72
CA PHE A 347 -17.74 13.60 -5.85
C PHE A 347 -16.53 14.09 -6.62
N VAL A 348 -15.82 15.05 -6.07
CA VAL A 348 -14.51 15.50 -6.57
C VAL A 348 -13.48 15.20 -5.52
N ARG A 349 -12.39 14.57 -5.91
CA ARG A 349 -11.33 14.10 -5.00
C ARG A 349 -9.97 14.52 -5.48
N THR A 350 -9.12 14.82 -4.54
CA THR A 350 -7.69 15.01 -4.79
C THR A 350 -6.91 14.49 -3.60
N GLY A 351 -5.69 14.04 -3.83
CA GLY A 351 -4.85 13.50 -2.78
C GLY A 351 -3.38 13.52 -3.14
N TYR A 352 -2.56 13.29 -2.13
CA TYR A 352 -1.12 13.18 -2.27
C TYR A 352 -0.63 11.99 -1.45
N TYR A 353 0.20 11.17 -2.07
CA TYR A 353 0.88 10.05 -1.42
C TYR A 353 2.39 10.30 -1.43
N HIS A 354 2.98 10.12 -0.27
CA HIS A 354 4.42 10.23 -0.06
C HIS A 354 4.98 8.92 0.49
N ALA A 355 5.95 8.37 -0.20
CA ALA A 355 6.82 7.32 0.30
C ALA A 355 8.28 7.82 0.24
N PRO A 356 9.03 7.72 1.34
CA PRO A 356 10.39 8.25 1.39
C PRO A 356 11.35 7.60 0.39
N ALA A 357 12.19 8.41 -0.24
CA ALA A 357 13.11 7.98 -1.32
C ALA A 357 14.08 6.87 -0.88
N LEU A 358 14.49 6.87 0.38
CA LEU A 358 15.40 5.87 0.96
C LEU A 358 14.82 4.45 0.88
N LYS A 359 13.50 4.30 0.96
CA LYS A 359 12.79 3.02 0.92
C LYS A 359 12.11 2.74 -0.42
N GLY A 360 12.65 3.27 -1.51
CA GLY A 360 12.12 3.07 -2.86
C GLY A 360 11.04 4.08 -3.25
N GLY A 361 11.06 5.23 -2.61
CA GLY A 361 10.07 6.27 -2.58
C GLY A 361 9.42 6.67 -3.87
N VAL A 362 8.10 6.64 -3.82
CA VAL A 362 7.22 7.13 -4.88
C VAL A 362 6.37 8.25 -4.31
N ASN A 363 6.42 9.41 -4.95
CA ASN A 363 5.45 10.47 -4.71
C ASN A 363 4.35 10.37 -5.76
N CYS A 364 3.11 10.60 -5.35
CA CYS A 364 1.98 10.49 -6.26
C CYS A 364 0.95 11.60 -5.97
N LEU A 365 0.63 12.38 -6.99
CA LEU A 365 -0.56 13.24 -6.99
C LEU A 365 -1.72 12.43 -7.55
N THR A 366 -2.86 12.50 -6.88
CA THR A 366 -4.04 11.71 -7.24
C THR A 366 -5.25 12.60 -7.40
N GLU A 367 -6.07 12.31 -8.41
CA GLU A 367 -7.31 13.01 -8.68
C GLU A 367 -8.41 12.01 -8.96
N GLY A 368 -9.65 12.36 -8.71
CA GLY A 368 -10.78 11.49 -8.99
C GLY A 368 -12.11 12.20 -9.04
N LEU A 369 -13.00 11.57 -9.80
CA LEU A 369 -14.39 11.96 -9.94
C LEU A 369 -15.28 10.78 -9.59
N GLY A 370 -16.41 11.05 -8.97
CA GLY A 370 -17.39 10.03 -8.64
C GLY A 370 -18.81 10.52 -8.90
N MET A 371 -19.69 9.57 -9.14
CA MET A 371 -21.12 9.81 -9.22
C MET A 371 -21.91 8.73 -8.51
N LYS A 372 -23.03 9.10 -7.88
CA LYS A 372 -23.97 8.18 -7.24
C LYS A 372 -25.41 8.60 -7.57
N PHE A 373 -26.20 7.68 -8.13
CA PHE A 373 -27.61 7.88 -8.42
C PHE A 373 -28.43 6.72 -7.87
N GLY A 374 -29.19 7.00 -6.82
CA GLY A 374 -29.91 5.95 -6.11
C GLY A 374 -28.96 4.90 -5.56
N ILE A 375 -29.12 3.65 -5.97
CA ILE A 375 -28.31 2.51 -5.54
C ILE A 375 -27.01 2.34 -6.33
N PHE A 376 -26.89 2.95 -7.52
CA PHE A 376 -25.75 2.82 -8.41
C PHE A 376 -24.73 3.94 -8.21
N GLY A 377 -23.46 3.60 -8.16
CA GLY A 377 -22.35 4.55 -8.18
C GLY A 377 -21.20 4.08 -9.06
N MET A 378 -20.42 5.06 -9.50
CA MET A 378 -19.22 4.86 -10.32
C MET A 378 -18.16 5.88 -9.93
N ASP A 379 -16.93 5.43 -9.80
CA ASP A 379 -15.77 6.26 -9.52
C ASP A 379 -14.67 6.08 -10.57
N LEU A 380 -13.96 7.16 -10.83
CA LEU A 380 -12.81 7.22 -11.73
C LEU A 380 -11.68 7.94 -11.04
N SER A 381 -10.45 7.45 -11.14
CA SER A 381 -9.27 8.14 -10.63
C SER A 381 -8.09 8.05 -11.58
N TYR A 382 -7.26 9.09 -11.50
CA TYR A 382 -5.98 9.17 -12.18
C TYR A 382 -4.88 9.49 -11.18
N SER A 383 -3.78 8.75 -11.25
CA SER A 383 -2.64 8.87 -10.34
C SER A 383 -1.38 9.19 -11.12
N LEU A 384 -0.74 10.31 -10.81
CA LEU A 384 0.51 10.77 -11.40
C LEU A 384 1.68 10.46 -10.47
N TYR A 385 2.60 9.62 -10.92
CA TYR A 385 3.75 9.15 -10.14
C TYR A 385 5.02 9.91 -10.50
N PHE A 386 5.82 10.33 -9.48
CA PHE A 386 7.12 10.94 -9.65
C PHE A 386 8.15 10.35 -8.70
N TYR A 387 9.38 10.15 -9.18
CA TYR A 387 10.46 9.61 -8.36
C TYR A 387 11.34 10.68 -7.69
N LYS A 388 11.14 11.96 -8.00
CA LYS A 388 11.93 13.07 -7.42
C LYS A 388 11.04 14.06 -6.68
N PRO A 389 11.60 14.79 -5.70
CA PRO A 389 10.86 15.86 -5.03
C PRO A 389 10.33 16.88 -6.05
N TRP A 390 9.20 17.51 -5.69
CA TRP A 390 8.47 18.47 -6.52
C TRP A 390 9.32 19.60 -7.14
N THR A 391 10.45 19.95 -6.52
CA THR A 391 11.39 20.96 -7.02
C THR A 391 12.09 20.61 -8.34
N ASP A 392 12.09 19.33 -8.72
CA ASP A 392 12.76 18.81 -9.92
C ASP A 392 11.74 18.29 -10.97
N VAL A 393 10.46 18.65 -10.85
CA VAL A 393 9.37 18.18 -11.72
C VAL A 393 9.62 18.52 -13.19
N MET A 394 10.32 19.64 -13.48
CA MET A 394 10.66 20.03 -14.86
C MET A 394 11.71 19.10 -15.51
N ASN A 395 12.50 18.38 -14.71
CA ASN A 395 13.50 17.41 -15.15
C ASN A 395 13.17 15.97 -14.75
N SER A 396 12.10 15.74 -13.96
CA SER A 396 11.67 14.40 -13.63
C SER A 396 10.94 13.78 -14.81
N GLN A 397 11.40 12.62 -15.26
CA GLN A 397 10.59 11.79 -16.14
C GLN A 397 9.30 11.44 -15.41
N LEU A 398 8.17 11.97 -15.86
CA LEU A 398 6.83 11.49 -15.52
C LEU A 398 6.81 9.99 -15.82
N ILE A 399 6.81 9.16 -14.75
CA ILE A 399 7.09 7.76 -14.96
C ILE A 399 5.84 7.03 -15.41
N ASN A 400 4.67 7.40 -14.91
CA ASN A 400 3.43 6.76 -15.34
C ASN A 400 2.20 7.43 -14.73
N GLY A 401 1.15 7.60 -15.55
CA GLY A 401 -0.22 7.78 -15.08
C GLY A 401 -0.92 6.44 -14.96
N ARG A 402 -1.67 6.22 -13.90
CA ARG A 402 -2.52 5.02 -13.74
C ARG A 402 -3.97 5.43 -13.66
N LEU A 403 -4.78 4.83 -14.52
CA LEU A 403 -6.23 4.98 -14.53
C LEU A 403 -6.88 3.83 -13.75
N ARG A 404 -7.81 4.16 -12.87
CA ARG A 404 -8.67 3.21 -12.18
C ARG A 404 -10.12 3.62 -12.33
N TRP A 405 -10.99 2.65 -12.42
CA TRP A 405 -12.42 2.86 -12.38
C TRP A 405 -13.09 1.74 -11.59
N ASP A 406 -14.16 2.06 -10.95
CA ASP A 406 -15.00 1.07 -10.28
C ASP A 406 -16.49 1.42 -10.40
N MET A 407 -17.31 0.41 -10.20
CA MET A 407 -18.75 0.51 -10.14
C MET A 407 -19.23 -0.18 -8.87
N TYR A 408 -20.25 0.37 -8.25
CA TYR A 408 -20.85 -0.24 -7.08
C TYR A 408 -22.36 -0.07 -7.04
N PHE A 409 -22.99 -1.02 -6.35
CA PHE A 409 -24.40 -1.00 -6.00
C PHE A 409 -24.50 -1.08 -4.47
N ALA A 410 -25.33 -0.23 -3.89
CA ALA A 410 -25.60 -0.19 -2.47
C ALA A 410 -27.12 -0.12 -2.23
N PHE A 411 -27.67 -1.15 -1.56
CA PHE A 411 -29.09 -1.38 -1.36
C PHE A 411 -29.51 -1.19 0.09
#